data_b52111d917d2345eca6ffe3ef1b1be05
#
_entry.id   b52111d917d2345eca6ffe3ef1b1be05
#
_cell.length_a   1.000
_cell.length_b   1.000
_cell.length_c   1.000
_cell.angle_alpha   90.00
_cell.angle_beta   90.00
_cell.angle_gamma   90.00
#
_symmetry.space_group_name_H-M   'P 1'
#
loop_
_entity.id
_entity.type
_entity.pdbx_description
1 polymer ?
#
loop_
_entity_poly.entity_id
_entity_poly.type
_entity_poly.pdbx_seq_one_letter_code
_entity_poly.pdbx_strand_id
1 'polypeptide(L)'
;MAKRKTQKGEDYGTIFDNLAILAEEKGINKTVLAEKIKSAIEKSLLTRRKELGLEDEEEGAVQVTIDFDNGIFDVSLLKDVVETADAYFTPEIEIVLEDARKIDPSVQAGDTIRCPIDPKAFKRIAAKNAKDLIRQGFSNAERQHLAEIWGDYENEAVSATVTKVEPKSGYAYLDINHNEVQLTKNEQIPGEVLNVGDVIKVYISGVSKEYKEGDKSQYLKVSRTDKWLIKRLFELECPEIYDGTVEIKGVSRAAGSRSKIAVISNDPNVDAVGACIGPQKSRINAVTKEIKGEKVDVVLYSDNPKEYIKQALKPAEVTHVVITNPNPDKRECKVIVPDNQLSLAIGNKGQNALLAAKLTGYKIDIKAESAASPEDFEIVPLAEKEEAPADAE
;
A
#
# COMPACT_ATOMS: atom_id res chain seq x y z
N MET A 1 46.30 -27.82 -21.35
CA MET A 1 45.19 -27.09 -20.71
C MET A 1 45.67 -25.71 -20.30
N ALA A 2 45.44 -24.70 -21.12
CA ALA A 2 45.89 -23.34 -20.88
C ALA A 2 44.78 -22.58 -20.14
N LYS A 3 45.03 -22.16 -18.91
CA LYS A 3 44.18 -21.25 -18.14
C LYS A 3 44.14 -19.91 -18.88
N ARG A 4 43.02 -19.57 -19.50
CA ARG A 4 42.73 -18.20 -19.96
C ARG A 4 42.71 -17.29 -18.72
N LYS A 5 43.70 -16.44 -18.61
CA LYS A 5 43.69 -15.27 -17.69
C LYS A 5 42.64 -14.30 -18.23
N THR A 6 41.47 -14.25 -17.59
CA THR A 6 40.49 -13.17 -17.75
C THR A 6 41.18 -11.87 -17.27
N GLN A 7 41.35 -10.92 -18.19
CA GLN A 7 41.80 -9.56 -17.84
C GLN A 7 40.68 -8.95 -16.94
N LYS A 8 41.06 -8.65 -15.68
CA LYS A 8 40.25 -7.86 -14.77
C LYS A 8 39.99 -6.49 -15.40
N GLY A 9 38.77 -6.20 -15.74
CA GLY A 9 38.29 -4.85 -16.00
C GLY A 9 38.17 -4.10 -14.69
N GLU A 10 39.18 -3.22 -14.44
CA GLU A 10 39.43 -2.57 -13.15
C GLU A 10 38.34 -1.61 -12.63
N ASP A 11 37.20 -1.48 -13.30
CA ASP A 11 36.21 -0.43 -12.96
C ASP A 11 34.82 -0.96 -12.62
N TYR A 12 34.46 -2.18 -13.02
CA TYR A 12 33.19 -2.81 -12.66
C TYR A 12 33.27 -3.68 -11.41
N GLY A 13 34.41 -4.31 -11.14
CA GLY A 13 34.66 -5.07 -9.92
C GLY A 13 34.36 -4.24 -8.69
N THR A 14 34.80 -2.99 -8.64
CA THR A 14 34.59 -2.09 -7.50
C THR A 14 33.12 -1.69 -7.32
N ILE A 15 32.34 -1.55 -8.39
CA ILE A 15 30.90 -1.23 -8.28
C ILE A 15 30.11 -2.44 -7.79
N PHE A 16 30.37 -3.62 -8.34
CA PHE A 16 29.69 -4.85 -7.95
C PHE A 16 30.11 -5.32 -6.55
N ASP A 17 31.39 -5.16 -6.17
CA ASP A 17 31.88 -5.43 -4.81
C ASP A 17 31.16 -4.50 -3.80
N ASN A 18 31.03 -3.22 -4.09
CA ASN A 18 30.30 -2.28 -3.25
C ASN A 18 28.80 -2.61 -3.16
N LEU A 19 28.18 -3.06 -4.25
CA LEU A 19 26.79 -3.49 -4.26
C LEU A 19 26.59 -4.79 -3.45
N ALA A 20 27.54 -5.71 -3.51
CA ALA A 20 27.51 -6.94 -2.71
C ALA A 20 27.61 -6.65 -1.21
N ILE A 21 28.52 -5.73 -0.82
CA ILE A 21 28.66 -5.27 0.57
C ILE A 21 27.37 -4.58 1.04
N LEU A 22 26.83 -3.68 0.24
CA LEU A 22 25.61 -2.96 0.58
C LEU A 22 24.40 -3.90 0.68
N ALA A 23 24.35 -4.95 -0.16
CA ALA A 23 23.32 -5.98 -0.08
C ALA A 23 23.41 -6.76 1.24
N GLU A 24 24.63 -7.12 1.66
CA GLU A 24 24.86 -7.78 2.96
C GLU A 24 24.45 -6.88 4.15
N GLU A 25 24.84 -5.61 4.14
CA GLU A 25 24.47 -4.65 5.18
C GLU A 25 22.95 -4.47 5.31
N LYS A 26 22.22 -4.58 4.20
CA LYS A 26 20.77 -4.43 4.15
C LYS A 26 20.01 -5.75 4.21
N GLY A 27 20.69 -6.88 4.36
CA GLY A 27 20.09 -8.21 4.42
C GLY A 27 19.45 -8.68 3.10
N ILE A 28 19.81 -8.08 1.96
CA ILE A 28 19.26 -8.43 0.65
C ILE A 28 19.99 -9.66 0.10
N ASN A 29 19.21 -10.64 -0.37
CA ASN A 29 19.79 -11.82 -1.00
C ASN A 29 20.51 -11.45 -2.31
N LYS A 30 21.80 -11.80 -2.41
CA LYS A 30 22.67 -11.53 -3.58
C LYS A 30 22.09 -12.09 -4.88
N THR A 31 21.46 -13.26 -4.84
CA THR A 31 20.81 -13.87 -6.02
C THR A 31 19.65 -13.03 -6.52
N VAL A 32 18.78 -12.58 -5.61
CA VAL A 32 17.65 -11.70 -5.94
C VAL A 32 18.14 -10.37 -6.51
N LEU A 33 19.18 -9.81 -5.93
CA LEU A 33 19.79 -8.58 -6.44
C LEU A 33 20.35 -8.78 -7.85
N ALA A 34 21.10 -9.87 -8.10
CA ALA A 34 21.63 -10.21 -9.41
C ALA A 34 20.53 -10.32 -10.47
N GLU A 35 19.43 -11.02 -10.16
CA GLU A 35 18.28 -11.17 -11.07
C GLU A 35 17.59 -9.84 -11.38
N LYS A 36 17.41 -8.96 -10.38
CA LYS A 36 16.79 -7.65 -10.59
C LYS A 36 17.68 -6.72 -11.43
N ILE A 37 18.99 -6.71 -11.20
CA ILE A 37 19.93 -5.93 -12.01
C ILE A 37 19.99 -6.50 -13.44
N LYS A 38 20.07 -7.82 -13.59
CA LYS A 38 20.03 -8.52 -14.89
C LYS A 38 18.79 -8.09 -15.67
N SER A 39 17.60 -8.26 -15.11
CA SER A 39 16.34 -7.89 -15.76
C SER A 39 16.24 -6.41 -16.14
N ALA A 40 16.76 -5.51 -15.30
CA ALA A 40 16.80 -4.09 -15.60
C ALA A 40 17.71 -3.77 -16.80
N ILE A 41 18.88 -4.39 -16.87
CA ILE A 41 19.84 -4.23 -17.99
C ILE A 41 19.26 -4.81 -19.27
N GLU A 42 18.73 -6.04 -19.24
CA GLU A 42 18.10 -6.70 -20.40
C GLU A 42 16.99 -5.84 -20.98
N LYS A 43 16.07 -5.36 -20.12
CA LYS A 43 14.96 -4.49 -20.54
C LYS A 43 15.43 -3.20 -21.21
N SER A 44 16.48 -2.58 -20.68
CA SER A 44 17.02 -1.35 -21.25
C SER A 44 17.66 -1.58 -22.62
N LEU A 45 18.44 -2.66 -22.75
CA LEU A 45 19.07 -3.01 -24.02
C LEU A 45 18.04 -3.41 -25.07
N LEU A 46 17.00 -4.14 -24.71
CA LEU A 46 15.87 -4.47 -25.59
C LEU A 46 15.11 -3.20 -26.03
N THR A 47 14.85 -2.27 -25.12
CA THR A 47 14.23 -0.98 -25.48
C THR A 47 15.07 -0.22 -26.50
N ARG A 48 16.41 -0.20 -26.30
CA ARG A 48 17.33 0.44 -27.23
C ARG A 48 17.33 -0.22 -28.60
N ARG A 49 17.28 -1.56 -28.67
CA ARG A 49 17.15 -2.29 -29.94
C ARG A 49 15.86 -1.94 -30.70
N LYS A 50 14.74 -1.83 -29.98
CA LYS A 50 13.45 -1.37 -30.57
C LYS A 50 13.53 0.05 -31.12
N GLU A 51 14.20 0.97 -30.43
CA GLU A 51 14.43 2.33 -30.93
C GLU A 51 15.25 2.35 -32.24
N LEU A 52 16.08 1.33 -32.48
CA LEU A 52 16.89 1.16 -33.68
C LEU A 52 16.16 0.41 -34.83
N GLY A 53 14.87 0.10 -34.63
CA GLY A 53 14.01 -0.48 -35.66
C GLY A 53 13.97 -2.02 -35.68
N LEU A 54 14.52 -2.70 -34.66
CA LEU A 54 14.37 -4.13 -34.51
C LEU A 54 13.10 -4.43 -33.70
N GLU A 55 12.10 -4.99 -34.36
CA GLU A 55 10.91 -5.55 -33.69
C GLU A 55 11.23 -6.97 -33.20
N ASP A 56 12.15 -7.07 -32.23
CA ASP A 56 12.58 -8.38 -31.74
C ASP A 56 11.65 -8.92 -30.68
N GLU A 57 10.91 -9.94 -31.03
CA GLU A 57 10.35 -10.95 -30.15
C GLU A 57 11.32 -12.15 -29.98
N GLU A 58 12.57 -12.08 -30.45
CA GLU A 58 13.53 -13.18 -30.30
C GLU A 58 13.94 -13.33 -28.82
N GLU A 59 13.45 -14.41 -28.24
CA GLU A 59 13.81 -14.85 -26.90
C GLU A 59 15.33 -15.04 -26.83
N GLY A 60 16.03 -14.22 -26.03
CA GLY A 60 17.48 -14.30 -25.89
C GLY A 60 18.30 -13.32 -26.74
N ALA A 61 17.69 -12.33 -27.40
CA ALA A 61 18.41 -11.28 -28.13
C ALA A 61 19.45 -10.54 -27.28
N VAL A 62 19.19 -10.41 -25.97
CA VAL A 62 20.09 -9.89 -24.95
C VAL A 62 20.27 -10.95 -23.87
N GLN A 63 21.52 -11.22 -23.49
CA GLN A 63 21.83 -12.10 -22.38
C GLN A 63 22.76 -11.38 -21.40
N VAL A 64 22.37 -11.34 -20.14
CA VAL A 64 23.15 -10.79 -19.04
C VAL A 64 23.43 -11.87 -18.01
N THR A 65 24.67 -12.03 -17.61
CA THR A 65 25.09 -12.95 -16.56
C THR A 65 25.77 -12.16 -15.45
N ILE A 66 25.23 -12.27 -14.24
CA ILE A 66 25.77 -11.61 -13.05
C ILE A 66 25.98 -12.66 -11.96
N ASP A 67 27.19 -12.76 -11.44
CA ASP A 67 27.52 -13.60 -10.31
C ASP A 67 28.42 -12.81 -9.35
N PHE A 68 27.87 -12.40 -8.22
CA PHE A 68 28.58 -11.61 -7.22
C PHE A 68 29.65 -12.41 -6.50
N ASP A 69 29.49 -13.73 -6.34
CA ASP A 69 30.40 -14.58 -5.59
C ASP A 69 31.68 -14.87 -6.40
N ASN A 70 31.55 -15.01 -7.72
CA ASN A 70 32.66 -15.23 -8.64
C ASN A 70 33.14 -13.95 -9.33
N GLY A 71 32.49 -12.80 -9.08
CA GLY A 71 32.83 -11.51 -9.71
C GLY A 71 32.62 -11.51 -11.22
N ILE A 72 31.62 -12.27 -11.72
CA ILE A 72 31.31 -12.37 -13.14
C ILE A 72 30.24 -11.35 -13.50
N PHE A 73 30.57 -10.52 -14.51
CA PHE A 73 29.61 -9.66 -15.17
C PHE A 73 29.84 -9.77 -16.68
N ASP A 74 28.91 -10.40 -17.38
CA ASP A 74 29.00 -10.61 -18.82
C ASP A 74 27.68 -10.20 -19.49
N VAL A 75 27.79 -9.48 -20.58
CA VAL A 75 26.65 -9.02 -21.39
C VAL A 75 26.92 -9.36 -22.83
N SER A 76 25.99 -10.03 -23.47
CA SER A 76 26.06 -10.39 -24.88
C SER A 76 24.77 -10.08 -25.64
N LEU A 77 24.94 -9.68 -26.90
CA LEU A 77 23.85 -9.36 -27.82
C LEU A 77 23.89 -10.27 -29.04
N LEU A 78 22.73 -10.59 -29.59
CA LEU A 78 22.62 -11.12 -30.95
C LEU A 78 22.84 -9.97 -31.92
N LYS A 79 23.71 -10.19 -32.94
CA LYS A 79 24.01 -9.25 -34.00
C LYS A 79 23.98 -9.95 -35.34
N ASP A 80 23.49 -9.23 -36.37
CA ASP A 80 23.47 -9.71 -37.74
C ASP A 80 24.81 -9.48 -38.39
N VAL A 81 25.27 -10.50 -39.13
CA VAL A 81 26.58 -10.46 -39.80
C VAL A 81 26.41 -9.85 -41.18
N VAL A 82 27.04 -8.71 -41.42
CA VAL A 82 27.07 -7.99 -42.69
C VAL A 82 28.44 -8.14 -43.38
N GLU A 83 28.47 -8.16 -44.70
CA GLU A 83 29.74 -8.31 -45.46
C GLU A 83 30.69 -7.15 -45.20
N THR A 84 30.18 -5.93 -45.28
CA THR A 84 30.93 -4.69 -45.08
C THR A 84 30.09 -3.65 -44.37
N ALA A 85 30.75 -2.75 -43.63
CA ALA A 85 30.07 -1.61 -43.04
C ALA A 85 29.70 -0.58 -44.10
N ASP A 86 28.42 -0.37 -44.33
CA ASP A 86 27.90 0.66 -45.24
C ASP A 86 27.54 1.95 -44.48
N ALA A 87 26.91 2.92 -45.21
CA ALA A 87 26.49 4.20 -44.61
C ALA A 87 25.38 4.05 -43.54
N TYR A 88 24.71 2.92 -43.47
CA TYR A 88 23.62 2.61 -42.51
C TYR A 88 24.04 1.60 -41.47
N PHE A 89 25.34 1.21 -41.43
CA PHE A 89 25.87 0.26 -40.45
C PHE A 89 25.63 0.71 -39.03
N THR A 90 24.98 -0.15 -38.25
CA THR A 90 24.64 0.11 -36.85
C THR A 90 25.42 -0.87 -35.95
N PRO A 91 26.54 -0.47 -35.34
CA PRO A 91 27.38 -1.37 -34.53
C PRO A 91 26.69 -2.02 -33.33
N GLU A 92 25.52 -1.51 -32.93
CA GLU A 92 24.74 -2.00 -31.78
C GLU A 92 23.97 -3.28 -32.15
N ILE A 93 23.64 -3.47 -33.42
CA ILE A 93 22.82 -4.57 -33.95
C ILE A 93 23.50 -5.38 -35.06
N GLU A 94 24.56 -4.86 -35.65
CA GLU A 94 25.30 -5.48 -36.75
C GLU A 94 26.76 -5.70 -36.37
N ILE A 95 27.39 -6.67 -37.04
CA ILE A 95 28.83 -6.96 -36.97
C ILE A 95 29.37 -7.29 -38.35
N VAL A 96 30.53 -6.73 -38.69
CA VAL A 96 31.19 -7.04 -39.97
C VAL A 96 31.72 -8.48 -39.97
N LEU A 97 31.63 -9.17 -41.11
CA LEU A 97 32.01 -10.57 -41.28
C LEU A 97 33.47 -10.85 -40.81
N GLU A 98 34.40 -9.92 -41.01
CA GLU A 98 35.77 -10.08 -40.56
C GLU A 98 35.88 -10.15 -39.04
N ASP A 99 35.07 -9.36 -38.29
CA ASP A 99 35.06 -9.36 -36.86
C ASP A 99 34.23 -10.52 -36.29
N ALA A 100 33.14 -10.89 -36.98
CA ALA A 100 32.34 -12.06 -36.64
C ALA A 100 33.15 -13.36 -36.70
N ARG A 101 34.03 -13.52 -37.72
CA ARG A 101 34.95 -14.68 -37.84
C ARG A 101 36.03 -14.77 -36.77
N LYS A 102 36.32 -13.70 -36.05
CA LYS A 102 37.20 -13.75 -34.90
C LYS A 102 36.51 -14.40 -33.70
N ILE A 103 35.20 -14.37 -33.66
CA ILE A 103 34.37 -14.98 -32.61
C ILE A 103 34.06 -16.41 -32.99
N ASP A 104 33.52 -16.62 -34.19
CA ASP A 104 33.23 -17.94 -34.77
C ASP A 104 33.72 -17.99 -36.23
N PRO A 105 34.77 -18.79 -36.55
CA PRO A 105 35.31 -18.91 -37.89
C PRO A 105 34.36 -19.50 -38.96
N SER A 106 33.26 -20.14 -38.57
CA SER A 106 32.30 -20.79 -39.43
C SER A 106 31.20 -19.87 -39.98
N VAL A 107 31.11 -18.64 -39.49
CA VAL A 107 30.03 -17.68 -39.78
C VAL A 107 30.11 -17.15 -41.20
N GLN A 108 28.93 -16.98 -41.81
CA GLN A 108 28.72 -16.37 -43.13
C GLN A 108 27.94 -15.05 -43.02
N ALA A 109 28.03 -14.22 -44.07
CA ALA A 109 27.19 -13.04 -44.17
C ALA A 109 25.70 -13.41 -44.23
N GLY A 110 24.88 -12.73 -43.42
CA GLY A 110 23.45 -13.02 -43.22
C GLY A 110 23.17 -13.93 -42.04
N ASP A 111 24.19 -14.48 -41.38
CA ASP A 111 23.98 -15.23 -40.13
C ASP A 111 23.79 -14.27 -38.95
N THR A 112 23.22 -14.78 -37.86
CA THR A 112 23.13 -14.06 -36.57
C THR A 112 24.05 -14.71 -35.56
N ILE A 113 24.90 -13.92 -34.92
CA ILE A 113 25.86 -14.42 -33.94
C ILE A 113 25.76 -13.70 -32.59
N ARG A 114 26.09 -14.40 -31.51
CA ARG A 114 26.14 -13.83 -30.17
C ARG A 114 27.49 -13.17 -29.92
N CYS A 115 27.45 -11.86 -29.75
CA CYS A 115 28.63 -11.05 -29.53
C CYS A 115 28.73 -10.58 -28.09
N PRO A 116 29.83 -10.82 -27.37
CA PRO A 116 30.07 -10.18 -26.08
C PRO A 116 30.24 -8.67 -26.28
N ILE A 117 29.65 -7.89 -25.39
CA ILE A 117 29.84 -6.44 -25.39
C ILE A 117 31.13 -6.12 -24.65
N ASP A 118 32.06 -5.36 -25.29
CA ASP A 118 33.20 -4.81 -24.59
C ASP A 118 32.68 -3.93 -23.42
N PRO A 119 33.21 -4.12 -22.19
CA PRO A 119 32.88 -3.28 -21.05
C PRO A 119 33.01 -1.77 -21.31
N LYS A 120 33.98 -1.38 -22.20
CA LYS A 120 34.15 0.02 -22.61
C LYS A 120 33.07 0.51 -23.57
N ALA A 121 32.58 -0.37 -24.45
CA ALA A 121 31.43 -0.07 -25.34
C ALA A 121 30.14 -0.03 -24.54
N PHE A 122 29.98 -0.92 -23.56
CA PHE A 122 28.85 -0.88 -22.62
C PHE A 122 28.84 0.46 -21.84
N LYS A 123 30.00 0.96 -21.40
CA LYS A 123 30.12 2.32 -20.84
C LYS A 123 29.57 3.41 -21.76
N ARG A 124 29.73 3.27 -23.06
CA ARG A 124 29.30 4.28 -24.05
C ARG A 124 27.80 4.20 -24.32
N ILE A 125 27.24 2.98 -24.40
CA ILE A 125 25.82 2.71 -24.63
C ILE A 125 25.01 2.93 -23.34
N ALA A 126 25.57 2.55 -22.23
CA ALA A 126 24.92 2.52 -20.91
C ALA A 126 25.40 3.62 -19.95
N ALA A 127 26.41 4.44 -20.31
CA ALA A 127 27.06 5.38 -19.37
C ALA A 127 26.10 6.40 -18.74
N LYS A 128 25.00 6.71 -19.43
CA LYS A 128 23.93 7.55 -18.89
C LYS A 128 22.90 6.74 -18.10
N ASN A 129 22.65 5.50 -18.50
CA ASN A 129 21.54 4.68 -17.98
C ASN A 129 21.99 3.53 -17.05
N ALA A 130 23.23 3.03 -17.18
CA ALA A 130 23.69 1.88 -16.37
C ALA A 130 23.69 2.16 -14.87
N LYS A 131 24.13 3.35 -14.46
CA LYS A 131 24.11 3.75 -13.05
C LYS A 131 22.67 3.81 -12.51
N ASP A 132 21.77 4.35 -13.31
CA ASP A 132 20.37 4.49 -12.94
C ASP A 132 19.66 3.12 -12.93
N LEU A 133 20.01 2.24 -13.88
CA LEU A 133 19.50 0.86 -13.95
C LEU A 133 19.98 -0.01 -12.79
N ILE A 134 21.25 0.06 -12.44
CA ILE A 134 21.81 -0.64 -11.28
C ILE A 134 21.15 -0.13 -10.01
N ARG A 135 21.02 1.20 -9.87
CA ARG A 135 20.32 1.82 -8.74
C ARG A 135 18.85 1.38 -8.66
N GLN A 136 18.17 1.27 -9.81
CA GLN A 136 16.80 0.80 -9.90
C GLN A 136 16.68 -0.67 -9.52
N GLY A 137 17.57 -1.53 -10.04
CA GLY A 137 17.62 -2.95 -9.68
C GLY A 137 17.86 -3.16 -8.19
N PHE A 138 18.78 -2.38 -7.59
CA PHE A 138 19.03 -2.41 -6.16
C PHE A 138 17.79 -1.95 -5.36
N SER A 139 17.18 -0.83 -5.74
CA SER A 139 15.97 -0.33 -5.07
C SER A 139 14.80 -1.33 -5.16
N ASN A 140 14.69 -2.06 -6.28
CA ASN A 140 13.68 -3.10 -6.42
C ASN A 140 13.94 -4.30 -5.52
N ALA A 141 15.21 -4.74 -5.40
CA ALA A 141 15.58 -5.84 -4.52
C ALA A 141 15.39 -5.48 -3.04
N GLU A 142 15.77 -4.25 -2.65
CA GLU A 142 15.54 -3.72 -1.30
C GLU A 142 14.05 -3.69 -0.96
N ARG A 143 13.21 -3.19 -1.88
CA ARG A 143 11.76 -3.16 -1.69
C ARG A 143 11.13 -4.55 -1.58
N GLN A 144 11.58 -5.49 -2.39
CA GLN A 144 11.08 -6.86 -2.31
C GLN A 144 11.42 -7.49 -0.95
N HIS A 145 12.67 -7.33 -0.50
CA HIS A 145 13.10 -7.80 0.82
C HIS A 145 12.29 -7.17 1.96
N LEU A 146 12.09 -5.85 1.90
CA LEU A 146 11.26 -5.14 2.88
C LEU A 146 9.79 -5.57 2.81
N ALA A 147 9.26 -5.87 1.62
CA ALA A 147 7.90 -6.37 1.46
C ALA A 147 7.73 -7.78 2.06
N GLU A 148 8.76 -8.62 2.00
CA GLU A 148 8.76 -9.94 2.66
C GLU A 148 8.76 -9.79 4.20
N ILE A 149 9.60 -8.89 4.75
CA ILE A 149 9.65 -8.63 6.20
C ILE A 149 8.35 -7.99 6.70
N TRP A 150 7.81 -7.03 5.97
CA TRP A 150 6.66 -6.24 6.41
C TRP A 150 5.31 -6.78 5.96
N GLY A 151 5.30 -7.83 5.11
CA GLY A 151 4.05 -8.44 4.64
C GLY A 151 3.15 -8.93 5.76
N ASP A 152 3.73 -9.50 6.81
CA ASP A 152 3.00 -10.00 7.98
C ASP A 152 2.48 -8.88 8.89
N TYR A 153 3.01 -7.67 8.74
CA TYR A 153 2.59 -6.49 9.51
C TYR A 153 1.58 -5.61 8.74
N GLU A 154 1.21 -5.98 7.54
CA GLU A 154 0.16 -5.27 6.79
C GLU A 154 -1.16 -5.39 7.56
N ASN A 155 -1.86 -4.27 7.71
CA ASN A 155 -3.06 -4.13 8.52
C ASN A 155 -2.83 -4.20 10.04
N GLU A 156 -1.59 -4.06 10.52
CA GLU A 156 -1.26 -4.02 11.95
C GLU A 156 -0.92 -2.60 12.44
N ALA A 157 -1.01 -2.42 13.76
CA ALA A 157 -0.54 -1.20 14.43
C ALA A 157 0.84 -1.44 15.05
N VAL A 158 1.83 -0.66 14.63
CA VAL A 158 3.21 -0.76 15.09
C VAL A 158 3.64 0.49 15.84
N SER A 159 4.64 0.35 16.73
CA SER A 159 5.29 1.49 17.35
C SER A 159 6.29 2.11 16.40
N ALA A 160 6.29 3.43 16.32
CA ALA A 160 7.22 4.21 15.52
C ALA A 160 7.80 5.36 16.33
N THR A 161 9.07 5.64 16.16
CA THR A 161 9.73 6.78 16.80
C THR A 161 9.88 7.92 15.78
N VAL A 162 9.46 9.12 16.14
CA VAL A 162 9.63 10.30 15.29
C VAL A 162 11.11 10.71 15.26
N THR A 163 11.74 10.60 14.10
CA THR A 163 13.16 10.95 13.91
C THR A 163 13.36 12.38 13.42
N LYS A 164 12.42 12.87 12.59
CA LYS A 164 12.47 14.20 11.99
C LYS A 164 11.09 14.73 11.68
N VAL A 165 10.89 16.03 11.84
CA VAL A 165 9.70 16.73 11.35
C VAL A 165 10.15 17.85 10.41
N GLU A 166 9.59 17.88 9.19
CA GLU A 166 9.94 18.87 8.19
C GLU A 166 9.01 20.08 8.27
N PRO A 167 9.51 21.28 8.64
CA PRO A 167 8.64 22.43 8.89
C PRO A 167 7.90 22.95 7.66
N LYS A 168 8.47 22.76 6.44
CA LYS A 168 7.89 23.29 5.20
C LYS A 168 6.73 22.45 4.68
N SER A 169 6.92 21.12 4.63
CA SER A 169 5.92 20.16 4.14
C SER A 169 4.96 19.71 5.24
N GLY A 170 5.39 19.81 6.50
CA GLY A 170 4.71 19.24 7.66
C GLY A 170 4.81 17.72 7.72
N TYR A 171 5.69 17.10 6.93
CA TYR A 171 5.91 15.67 6.97
C TYR A 171 6.73 15.26 8.19
N ALA A 172 6.38 14.11 8.77
CA ALA A 172 7.18 13.49 9.81
C ALA A 172 7.88 12.24 9.25
N TYR A 173 9.11 12.01 9.69
CA TYR A 173 9.85 10.79 9.40
C TYR A 173 9.86 9.94 10.65
N LEU A 174 9.57 8.68 10.48
CA LEU A 174 9.40 7.73 11.56
C LEU A 174 10.42 6.60 11.40
N ASP A 175 11.05 6.21 12.48
CA ASP A 175 11.81 4.96 12.54
C ASP A 175 10.90 3.82 13.02
N ILE A 176 10.79 2.79 12.20
CA ILE A 176 10.06 1.55 12.52
C ILE A 176 11.05 0.39 12.31
N ASN A 177 11.54 -0.20 13.40
CA ASN A 177 12.51 -1.29 13.37
C ASN A 177 13.72 -0.98 12.46
N HIS A 178 14.35 0.19 12.65
CA HIS A 178 15.49 0.69 11.86
C HIS A 178 15.20 0.99 10.38
N ASN A 179 13.92 1.12 10.02
CA ASN A 179 13.49 1.55 8.70
C ASN A 179 12.85 2.93 8.78
N GLU A 180 13.40 3.88 8.03
CA GLU A 180 12.82 5.23 7.95
C GLU A 180 11.61 5.24 7.02
N VAL A 181 10.48 5.67 7.55
CA VAL A 181 9.20 5.77 6.84
C VAL A 181 8.65 7.20 6.99
N GLN A 182 8.11 7.74 5.91
CA GLN A 182 7.53 9.08 5.92
C GLN A 182 6.04 9.02 6.27
N LEU A 183 5.60 9.80 7.24
CA LEU A 183 4.20 10.05 7.55
C LEU A 183 3.79 11.39 6.94
N THR A 184 3.02 11.34 5.85
CA THR A 184 2.57 12.55 5.16
C THR A 184 1.61 13.35 6.03
N LYS A 185 1.44 14.64 5.74
CA LYS A 185 0.55 15.52 6.53
C LYS A 185 -0.90 15.04 6.58
N ASN A 186 -1.38 14.45 5.49
CA ASN A 186 -2.76 13.94 5.38
C ASN A 186 -2.99 12.68 6.22
N GLU A 187 -1.91 11.95 6.52
CA GLU A 187 -1.94 10.74 7.35
C GLU A 187 -1.67 11.02 8.84
N GLN A 188 -1.40 12.26 9.20
CA GLN A 188 -1.29 12.69 10.60
C GLN A 188 -2.66 13.09 11.14
N ILE A 189 -2.90 12.87 12.44
CA ILE A 189 -4.14 13.28 13.08
C ILE A 189 -4.26 14.81 13.00
N PRO A 190 -5.40 15.36 12.55
CA PRO A 190 -5.59 16.80 12.49
C PRO A 190 -5.37 17.48 13.83
N GLY A 191 -4.48 18.49 13.87
CA GLY A 191 -4.12 19.20 15.10
C GLY A 191 -3.06 18.51 15.97
N GLU A 192 -2.57 17.32 15.58
CA GLU A 192 -1.47 16.66 16.27
C GLU A 192 -0.16 17.42 16.05
N VAL A 193 0.58 17.61 17.13
CA VAL A 193 1.96 18.12 17.09
C VAL A 193 2.88 16.96 17.41
N LEU A 194 3.74 16.61 16.46
CA LEU A 194 4.75 15.56 16.58
C LEU A 194 6.11 16.22 16.87
N ASN A 195 6.83 15.69 17.86
CA ASN A 195 8.19 16.11 18.20
C ASN A 195 9.16 14.99 17.96
N VAL A 196 10.41 15.35 17.66
CA VAL A 196 11.49 14.37 17.55
C VAL A 196 11.68 13.62 18.87
N GLY A 197 11.71 12.30 18.81
CA GLY A 197 11.76 11.41 19.97
C GLY A 197 10.39 10.93 20.47
N ASP A 198 9.27 11.46 19.97
CA ASP A 198 7.94 10.94 20.30
C ASP A 198 7.81 9.49 19.81
N VAL A 199 7.29 8.61 20.65
CA VAL A 199 6.91 7.24 20.26
C VAL A 199 5.40 7.22 20.06
N ILE A 200 4.97 6.85 18.87
CA ILE A 200 3.57 6.84 18.44
C ILE A 200 3.19 5.51 17.82
N LYS A 201 1.91 5.17 17.87
CA LYS A 201 1.37 4.02 17.11
C LYS A 201 0.93 4.46 15.73
N VAL A 202 1.32 3.71 14.71
CA VAL A 202 0.89 3.92 13.32
C VAL A 202 0.31 2.63 12.75
N TYR A 203 -0.68 2.77 11.89
CA TYR A 203 -1.28 1.66 11.17
C TYR A 203 -0.59 1.49 9.83
N ILE A 204 -0.18 0.26 9.50
CA ILE A 204 0.39 -0.07 8.20
C ILE A 204 -0.75 -0.34 7.23
N SER A 205 -1.03 0.62 6.35
CA SER A 205 -2.15 0.55 5.40
C SER A 205 -1.81 -0.16 4.09
N GLY A 206 -0.55 -0.47 3.86
CA GLY A 206 -0.12 -1.23 2.69
C GLY A 206 1.39 -1.33 2.56
N VAL A 207 1.82 -2.39 1.89
CA VAL A 207 3.22 -2.67 1.57
C VAL A 207 3.36 -2.76 0.05
N SER A 208 4.17 -1.88 -0.55
CA SER A 208 4.36 -1.85 -2.00
C SER A 208 5.44 -2.84 -2.42
N LYS A 209 5.06 -3.84 -3.23
CA LYS A 209 5.96 -4.89 -3.74
C LYS A 209 6.70 -4.49 -5.02
N GLU A 210 6.21 -3.49 -5.75
CA GLU A 210 6.74 -3.13 -7.07
C GLU A 210 7.26 -1.69 -7.12
N TYR A 211 8.34 -1.50 -7.86
CA TYR A 211 8.85 -0.20 -8.24
C TYR A 211 8.33 0.18 -9.64
N LYS A 212 7.67 1.31 -9.76
CA LYS A 212 7.37 1.92 -11.06
C LYS A 212 8.32 3.08 -11.28
N GLU A 213 8.90 3.17 -12.47
CA GLU A 213 9.81 4.27 -12.84
C GLU A 213 9.11 5.62 -12.64
N GLY A 214 9.78 6.51 -11.89
CA GLY A 214 9.19 7.80 -11.50
C GLY A 214 8.29 7.77 -10.27
N ASP A 215 7.97 6.60 -9.72
CA ASP A 215 7.18 6.47 -8.50
C ASP A 215 8.05 6.80 -7.27
N LYS A 216 7.72 7.93 -6.64
CA LYS A 216 8.32 8.36 -5.36
C LYS A 216 7.59 7.76 -4.16
N SER A 217 6.62 6.86 -4.38
CA SER A 217 5.87 6.25 -3.30
C SER A 217 6.78 5.40 -2.41
N GLN A 218 6.51 5.45 -1.12
CA GLN A 218 7.23 4.65 -0.16
C GLN A 218 6.79 3.19 -0.26
N TYR A 219 7.72 2.27 0.05
CA TYR A 219 7.42 0.84 0.13
C TYR A 219 6.43 0.51 1.25
N LEU A 220 6.46 1.27 2.35
CA LEU A 220 5.58 1.12 3.50
C LEU A 220 4.67 2.35 3.64
N LYS A 221 3.37 2.13 3.55
CA LYS A 221 2.36 3.18 3.76
C LYS A 221 1.86 3.11 5.19
N VAL A 222 2.03 4.19 5.91
CA VAL A 222 1.60 4.31 7.31
C VAL A 222 0.59 5.42 7.48
N SER A 223 -0.38 5.20 8.36
CA SER A 223 -1.44 6.15 8.64
C SER A 223 -1.75 6.23 10.12
N ARG A 224 -2.05 7.44 10.60
CA ARG A 224 -2.65 7.71 11.90
C ARG A 224 -4.11 8.15 11.77
N THR A 225 -4.59 8.37 10.54
CA THR A 225 -5.98 8.76 10.25
C THR A 225 -6.87 7.60 9.87
N ASP A 226 -6.29 6.46 9.52
CA ASP A 226 -7.04 5.27 9.13
C ASP A 226 -7.94 4.78 10.28
N LYS A 227 -9.16 4.38 9.94
CA LYS A 227 -10.15 3.87 10.90
C LYS A 227 -9.70 2.58 11.61
N TRP A 228 -8.93 1.75 10.91
CA TRP A 228 -8.46 0.48 11.45
C TRP A 228 -7.38 0.63 12.52
N LEU A 229 -6.70 1.79 12.59
CA LEU A 229 -5.81 2.08 13.73
C LEU A 229 -6.56 1.93 15.05
N ILE A 230 -7.80 2.44 15.15
CA ILE A 230 -8.59 2.34 16.39
C ILE A 230 -8.86 0.88 16.74
N LYS A 231 -9.23 0.06 15.74
CA LYS A 231 -9.45 -1.38 15.97
C LYS A 231 -8.22 -2.03 16.59
N ARG A 232 -7.04 -1.81 15.99
CA ARG A 232 -5.79 -2.37 16.48
C ARG A 232 -5.39 -1.84 17.87
N LEU A 233 -5.67 -0.58 18.17
CA LEU A 233 -5.43 -0.04 19.50
C LEU A 233 -6.32 -0.72 20.56
N PHE A 234 -7.58 -1.00 20.23
CA PHE A 234 -8.44 -1.75 21.14
C PHE A 234 -8.01 -3.22 21.29
N GLU A 235 -7.52 -3.87 20.25
CA GLU A 235 -6.95 -5.22 20.32
C GLU A 235 -5.72 -5.28 21.25
N LEU A 236 -4.92 -4.21 21.30
CA LEU A 236 -3.78 -4.11 22.21
C LEU A 236 -4.18 -3.86 23.67
N GLU A 237 -5.26 -3.10 23.89
CA GLU A 237 -5.68 -2.67 25.24
C GLU A 237 -6.75 -3.59 25.88
N CYS A 238 -7.46 -4.38 25.07
CA CYS A 238 -8.59 -5.22 25.51
C CYS A 238 -8.31 -6.70 25.26
N PRO A 239 -7.93 -7.46 26.27
CA PRO A 239 -7.67 -8.89 26.14
C PRO A 239 -8.86 -9.66 25.53
N GLU A 240 -10.10 -9.26 25.86
CA GLU A 240 -11.32 -9.90 25.38
C GLU A 240 -11.55 -9.68 23.87
N ILE A 241 -10.92 -8.65 23.29
CA ILE A 241 -10.91 -8.44 21.83
C ILE A 241 -9.78 -9.28 21.20
N TYR A 242 -8.64 -9.32 21.86
CA TYR A 242 -7.48 -10.08 21.40
C TYR A 242 -7.75 -11.59 21.33
N ASP A 243 -8.46 -12.15 22.30
CA ASP A 243 -8.83 -13.57 22.36
C ASP A 243 -10.09 -13.90 21.54
N GLY A 244 -10.76 -12.89 20.97
CA GLY A 244 -11.96 -13.06 20.14
C GLY A 244 -13.26 -13.23 20.91
N THR A 245 -13.27 -13.13 22.24
CA THR A 245 -14.49 -13.12 23.06
C THR A 245 -15.39 -11.94 22.71
N VAL A 246 -14.77 -10.76 22.47
CA VAL A 246 -15.43 -9.55 21.97
C VAL A 246 -14.92 -9.25 20.58
N GLU A 247 -15.83 -8.99 19.65
CA GLU A 247 -15.50 -8.68 18.26
C GLU A 247 -15.90 -7.25 17.89
N ILE A 248 -15.02 -6.50 17.20
CA ILE A 248 -15.33 -5.20 16.60
C ILE A 248 -15.91 -5.44 15.20
N LYS A 249 -17.21 -5.25 15.04
CA LYS A 249 -17.95 -5.41 13.78
C LYS A 249 -17.82 -4.22 12.83
N GLY A 250 -17.58 -3.03 13.36
CA GLY A 250 -17.47 -1.84 12.53
C GLY A 250 -16.77 -0.69 13.22
N VAL A 251 -16.14 0.16 12.41
CA VAL A 251 -15.48 1.39 12.86
C VAL A 251 -15.86 2.54 11.91
N SER A 252 -16.28 3.66 12.49
CA SER A 252 -16.50 4.92 11.79
C SER A 252 -15.69 6.01 12.48
N ARG A 253 -14.84 6.71 11.72
CA ARG A 253 -13.85 7.64 12.27
C ARG A 253 -13.88 9.00 11.59
N ALA A 254 -13.79 10.04 12.40
CA ALA A 254 -13.40 11.40 12.03
C ALA A 254 -12.14 11.75 12.83
N ALA A 255 -10.97 11.43 12.25
CA ALA A 255 -9.68 11.54 12.93
C ALA A 255 -9.47 12.92 13.58
N GLY A 256 -8.94 12.92 14.80
CA GLY A 256 -8.73 14.12 15.60
C GLY A 256 -9.98 14.73 16.23
N SER A 257 -11.15 14.13 16.02
CA SER A 257 -12.41 14.64 16.59
C SER A 257 -13.19 13.56 17.34
N ARG A 258 -13.81 12.64 16.62
CA ARG A 258 -14.65 11.60 17.23
C ARG A 258 -14.69 10.35 16.38
N SER A 259 -14.81 9.20 17.07
CA SER A 259 -14.97 7.88 16.43
C SER A 259 -16.05 7.07 17.10
N LYS A 260 -16.61 6.12 16.36
CA LYS A 260 -17.55 5.12 16.86
C LYS A 260 -17.05 3.73 16.50
N ILE A 261 -17.11 2.81 17.46
CA ILE A 261 -16.86 1.38 17.25
C ILE A 261 -18.08 0.59 17.64
N ALA A 262 -18.45 -0.38 16.83
CA ALA A 262 -19.55 -1.30 17.09
C ALA A 262 -18.97 -2.65 17.54
N VAL A 263 -19.35 -3.12 18.70
CA VAL A 263 -18.81 -4.33 19.33
C VAL A 263 -19.93 -5.31 19.64
N ILE A 264 -19.60 -6.59 19.58
CA ILE A 264 -20.48 -7.69 19.99
C ILE A 264 -19.66 -8.68 20.84
N SER A 265 -20.32 -9.31 21.80
CA SER A 265 -19.72 -10.42 22.54
C SER A 265 -20.18 -11.75 21.98
N ASN A 266 -19.24 -12.67 21.82
CA ASN A 266 -19.50 -14.06 21.46
C ASN A 266 -19.83 -14.92 22.72
N ASP A 267 -19.55 -14.40 23.93
CA ASP A 267 -19.96 -14.99 25.20
C ASP A 267 -21.07 -14.15 25.85
N PRO A 268 -22.25 -14.72 26.10
CA PRO A 268 -23.37 -14.01 26.70
C PRO A 268 -23.10 -13.49 28.13
N ASN A 269 -22.08 -13.98 28.82
CA ASN A 269 -21.69 -13.52 30.15
C ASN A 269 -20.73 -12.33 30.14
N VAL A 270 -20.23 -11.92 28.97
CA VAL A 270 -19.27 -10.82 28.80
C VAL A 270 -19.96 -9.59 28.22
N ASP A 271 -19.94 -8.50 28.96
CA ASP A 271 -20.38 -7.19 28.44
C ASP A 271 -19.34 -6.62 27.47
N ALA A 272 -19.64 -6.66 26.16
CA ALA A 272 -18.75 -6.19 25.11
C ALA A 272 -18.38 -4.70 25.27
N VAL A 273 -19.35 -3.87 25.66
CA VAL A 273 -19.11 -2.42 25.84
C VAL A 273 -18.29 -2.16 27.09
N GLY A 274 -18.63 -2.82 28.19
CA GLY A 274 -17.90 -2.73 29.44
C GLY A 274 -16.44 -3.19 29.32
N ALA A 275 -16.19 -4.28 28.59
CA ALA A 275 -14.84 -4.77 28.31
C ALA A 275 -13.97 -3.74 27.57
N CYS A 276 -14.51 -3.07 26.57
CA CYS A 276 -13.79 -2.02 25.82
C CYS A 276 -13.54 -0.75 26.65
N ILE A 277 -14.47 -0.40 27.55
CA ILE A 277 -14.33 0.76 28.44
C ILE A 277 -13.27 0.48 29.52
N GLY A 278 -13.31 -0.70 30.10
CA GLY A 278 -12.43 -1.16 31.17
C GLY A 278 -12.71 -0.52 32.54
N PRO A 279 -12.07 -1.02 33.59
CA PRO A 279 -12.22 -0.48 34.95
C PRO A 279 -11.85 1.00 34.97
N GLN A 280 -12.73 1.83 35.57
CA GLN A 280 -12.54 3.28 35.65
C GLN A 280 -12.20 3.96 34.31
N LYS A 281 -12.68 3.38 33.19
CA LYS A 281 -12.40 3.81 31.80
C LYS A 281 -10.92 3.71 31.40
N SER A 282 -10.14 2.85 32.04
CA SER A 282 -8.70 2.75 31.83
C SER A 282 -8.35 2.43 30.37
N ARG A 283 -9.02 1.43 29.78
CA ARG A 283 -8.73 0.97 28.42
C ARG A 283 -9.09 2.01 27.36
N ILE A 284 -10.31 2.52 27.39
CA ILE A 284 -10.73 3.56 26.45
C ILE A 284 -9.93 4.86 26.60
N ASN A 285 -9.48 5.19 27.80
CA ASN A 285 -8.62 6.34 28.04
C ASN A 285 -7.22 6.13 27.47
N ALA A 286 -6.66 4.91 27.53
CA ALA A 286 -5.38 4.58 26.92
C ALA A 286 -5.44 4.78 25.39
N VAL A 287 -6.48 4.23 24.74
CA VAL A 287 -6.72 4.45 23.31
C VAL A 287 -6.90 5.94 22.99
N THR A 288 -7.76 6.65 23.72
CA THR A 288 -8.01 8.09 23.53
C THR A 288 -6.74 8.92 23.68
N LYS A 289 -5.86 8.57 24.62
CA LYS A 289 -4.56 9.24 24.81
C LYS A 289 -3.64 9.04 23.63
N GLU A 290 -3.57 7.82 23.08
CA GLU A 290 -2.75 7.52 21.92
C GLU A 290 -3.18 8.31 20.68
N ILE A 291 -4.49 8.49 20.49
CA ILE A 291 -5.05 9.26 19.37
C ILE A 291 -5.28 10.74 19.70
N LYS A 292 -4.50 11.27 20.65
CA LYS A 292 -4.44 12.70 21.01
C LYS A 292 -5.78 13.33 21.42
N GLY A 293 -6.59 12.58 22.19
CA GLY A 293 -7.83 13.09 22.77
C GLY A 293 -9.06 12.96 21.87
N GLU A 294 -8.97 12.27 20.76
CA GLU A 294 -10.11 11.91 19.92
C GLU A 294 -11.12 11.08 20.73
N LYS A 295 -12.39 11.53 20.78
CA LYS A 295 -13.42 10.85 21.57
C LYS A 295 -13.87 9.57 20.88
N VAL A 296 -13.93 8.47 21.62
CA VAL A 296 -14.39 7.18 21.09
C VAL A 296 -15.69 6.75 21.76
N ASP A 297 -16.74 6.56 20.98
CA ASP A 297 -18.01 5.99 21.42
C ASP A 297 -18.01 4.48 21.13
N VAL A 298 -18.16 3.68 22.16
CA VAL A 298 -18.36 2.23 22.04
C VAL A 298 -19.85 1.93 22.05
N VAL A 299 -20.36 1.29 20.99
CA VAL A 299 -21.77 0.95 20.84
C VAL A 299 -21.95 -0.54 20.62
N LEU A 300 -23.07 -1.07 21.09
CA LEU A 300 -23.39 -2.49 20.89
C LEU A 300 -23.84 -2.70 19.43
N TYR A 301 -23.26 -3.68 18.78
CA TYR A 301 -23.73 -4.17 17.48
C TYR A 301 -24.98 -5.00 17.63
N SER A 302 -25.88 -4.94 16.66
CA SER A 302 -27.06 -5.80 16.57
C SER A 302 -27.33 -6.15 15.11
N ASP A 303 -27.72 -7.40 14.86
CA ASP A 303 -28.18 -7.85 13.53
C ASP A 303 -29.52 -7.22 13.16
N ASN A 304 -30.32 -6.77 14.16
CA ASN A 304 -31.51 -5.99 13.91
C ASN A 304 -31.11 -4.54 13.54
N PRO A 305 -31.37 -4.11 12.30
CA PRO A 305 -30.97 -2.78 11.85
C PRO A 305 -31.54 -1.63 12.70
N LYS A 306 -32.78 -1.77 13.19
CA LYS A 306 -33.41 -0.75 14.02
C LYS A 306 -32.68 -0.56 15.34
N GLU A 307 -32.36 -1.67 16.00
CA GLU A 307 -31.58 -1.63 17.26
C GLU A 307 -30.17 -1.15 17.03
N TYR A 308 -29.51 -1.58 15.93
CA TYR A 308 -28.18 -1.13 15.62
C TYR A 308 -28.10 0.39 15.37
N ILE A 309 -29.04 0.96 14.60
CA ILE A 309 -29.14 2.39 14.36
C ILE A 309 -29.36 3.15 15.68
N LYS A 310 -30.24 2.63 16.55
CA LYS A 310 -30.50 3.19 17.87
C LYS A 310 -29.22 3.22 18.73
N GLN A 311 -28.46 2.14 18.76
CA GLN A 311 -27.17 2.08 19.46
C GLN A 311 -26.14 3.01 18.84
N ALA A 312 -26.06 3.07 17.51
CA ALA A 312 -25.09 3.91 16.79
C ALA A 312 -25.27 5.41 17.03
N LEU A 313 -26.50 5.86 17.36
CA LEU A 313 -26.80 7.27 17.67
C LEU A 313 -26.48 7.65 19.11
N LYS A 314 -26.14 6.69 19.98
CA LYS A 314 -25.68 7.04 21.35
C LYS A 314 -24.58 8.12 21.30
N PRO A 315 -24.53 9.07 22.23
CA PRO A 315 -25.25 9.10 23.51
C PRO A 315 -26.70 9.63 23.45
N ALA A 316 -27.26 9.98 22.27
CA ALA A 316 -28.64 10.40 22.17
C ALA A 316 -29.61 9.23 22.38
N GLU A 317 -30.74 9.54 23.03
CA GLU A 317 -31.83 8.59 23.15
C GLU A 317 -32.72 8.65 21.91
N VAL A 318 -33.10 7.48 21.41
CA VAL A 318 -33.93 7.33 20.19
C VAL A 318 -35.23 6.68 20.58
N THR A 319 -36.34 7.31 20.21
CA THR A 319 -37.71 6.81 20.47
C THR A 319 -38.10 5.77 19.43
N HIS A 320 -38.02 6.12 18.14
CA HIS A 320 -38.41 5.24 17.04
C HIS A 320 -37.41 5.23 15.91
N VAL A 321 -37.30 4.06 15.24
CA VAL A 321 -36.52 3.88 14.02
C VAL A 321 -37.40 3.21 12.98
N VAL A 322 -37.57 3.85 11.85
CA VAL A 322 -38.34 3.34 10.72
C VAL A 322 -37.44 3.15 9.54
N ILE A 323 -37.28 1.93 9.05
CA ILE A 323 -36.54 1.63 7.83
C ILE A 323 -37.42 1.99 6.64
N THR A 324 -37.05 3.03 5.89
CA THR A 324 -37.78 3.49 4.72
C THR A 324 -37.35 2.79 3.44
N ASN A 325 -36.07 2.42 3.37
CA ASN A 325 -35.57 1.65 2.24
C ASN A 325 -34.55 0.60 2.74
N PRO A 326 -34.85 -0.69 2.66
CA PRO A 326 -33.94 -1.77 3.08
C PRO A 326 -32.96 -2.20 1.96
N ASN A 327 -33.09 -1.67 0.73
CA ASN A 327 -32.25 -2.06 -0.41
C ASN A 327 -30.76 -1.85 -0.07
N PRO A 328 -29.89 -2.86 -0.22
CA PRO A 328 -28.46 -2.76 0.09
C PRO A 328 -27.73 -1.57 -0.53
N ASP A 329 -28.16 -1.16 -1.74
CA ASP A 329 -27.53 -0.05 -2.48
C ASP A 329 -28.00 1.34 -2.02
N LYS A 330 -29.17 1.43 -1.37
CA LYS A 330 -29.79 2.70 -0.95
C LYS A 330 -30.51 2.54 0.38
N ARG A 331 -29.79 2.08 1.41
CA ARG A 331 -30.39 1.92 2.76
C ARG A 331 -30.72 3.28 3.35
N GLU A 332 -32.00 3.50 3.66
CA GLU A 332 -32.49 4.73 4.26
C GLU A 332 -33.36 4.44 5.47
N CYS A 333 -33.27 5.29 6.49
CA CYS A 333 -34.10 5.21 7.66
C CYS A 333 -34.46 6.61 8.18
N LYS A 334 -35.62 6.69 8.83
CA LYS A 334 -36.04 7.83 9.64
C LYS A 334 -35.89 7.48 11.11
N VAL A 335 -35.37 8.42 11.87
CA VAL A 335 -35.17 8.27 13.31
C VAL A 335 -35.86 9.40 14.02
N ILE A 336 -36.70 9.04 14.99
CA ILE A 336 -37.44 10.00 15.81
C ILE A 336 -36.78 10.03 17.18
N VAL A 337 -36.49 11.23 17.65
CA VAL A 337 -35.87 11.49 18.93
C VAL A 337 -36.67 12.50 19.73
N PRO A 338 -36.64 12.47 21.07
CA PRO A 338 -37.21 13.53 21.89
C PRO A 338 -36.65 14.91 21.52
N ASP A 339 -37.41 15.96 21.60
CA ASP A 339 -37.03 17.31 21.17
C ASP A 339 -35.72 17.79 21.84
N ASN A 340 -35.56 17.48 23.12
CA ASN A 340 -34.33 17.80 23.88
C ASN A 340 -33.11 16.98 23.46
N GLN A 341 -33.28 15.89 22.70
CA GLN A 341 -32.20 15.01 22.23
C GLN A 341 -31.77 15.30 20.79
N LEU A 342 -32.57 16.10 20.04
CA LEU A 342 -32.31 16.35 18.61
C LEU A 342 -30.89 16.90 18.37
N SER A 343 -30.48 17.90 19.10
CA SER A 343 -29.14 18.49 18.95
C SER A 343 -28.03 17.49 19.28
N LEU A 344 -28.25 16.59 20.23
CA LEU A 344 -27.30 15.53 20.62
C LEU A 344 -27.24 14.43 19.55
N ALA A 345 -28.40 14.03 19.00
CA ALA A 345 -28.50 13.04 17.96
C ALA A 345 -27.81 13.48 16.67
N ILE A 346 -27.97 14.74 16.28
CA ILE A 346 -27.27 15.33 15.13
C ILE A 346 -25.78 15.52 15.47
N GLY A 347 -25.48 16.04 16.64
CA GLY A 347 -24.14 16.38 17.08
C GLY A 347 -23.59 17.65 16.46
N ASN A 348 -22.42 18.08 16.95
CA ASN A 348 -21.76 19.28 16.41
C ASN A 348 -21.48 19.12 14.90
N LYS A 349 -21.98 20.05 14.07
CA LYS A 349 -21.87 20.00 12.59
C LYS A 349 -22.36 18.69 11.98
N GLY A 350 -23.34 18.00 12.58
CA GLY A 350 -23.85 16.73 12.08
C GLY A 350 -22.94 15.52 12.32
N GLN A 351 -21.91 15.66 13.12
CA GLN A 351 -20.86 14.62 13.26
C GLN A 351 -21.41 13.31 13.84
N ASN A 352 -22.31 13.36 14.83
CA ASN A 352 -22.84 12.14 15.43
C ASN A 352 -23.69 11.35 14.44
N ALA A 353 -24.59 12.03 13.72
CA ALA A 353 -25.41 11.44 12.67
C ALA A 353 -24.57 10.88 11.52
N LEU A 354 -23.54 11.63 11.06
CA LEU A 354 -22.67 11.18 9.99
C LEU A 354 -21.85 9.94 10.37
N LEU A 355 -21.32 9.90 11.59
CA LEU A 355 -20.57 8.73 12.08
C LEU A 355 -21.50 7.51 12.25
N ALA A 356 -22.70 7.70 12.76
CA ALA A 356 -23.70 6.65 12.88
C ALA A 356 -24.12 6.12 11.48
N ALA A 357 -24.34 7.01 10.52
CA ALA A 357 -24.67 6.64 9.16
C ALA A 357 -23.56 5.81 8.50
N LYS A 358 -22.29 6.24 8.63
CA LYS A 358 -21.14 5.48 8.13
C LYS A 358 -20.92 4.15 8.83
N LEU A 359 -21.25 4.07 10.13
CA LEU A 359 -21.09 2.86 10.92
C LEU A 359 -22.13 1.80 10.54
N THR A 360 -23.39 2.22 10.36
CA THR A 360 -24.53 1.33 10.09
C THR A 360 -24.75 1.06 8.59
N GLY A 361 -24.20 1.93 7.72
CA GLY A 361 -24.43 1.89 6.28
C GLY A 361 -25.81 2.42 5.87
N TYR A 362 -26.56 3.08 6.76
CA TYR A 362 -27.84 3.69 6.47
C TYR A 362 -27.72 5.20 6.34
N LYS A 363 -28.43 5.79 5.39
CA LYS A 363 -28.70 7.22 5.38
C LYS A 363 -29.76 7.51 6.44
N ILE A 364 -29.40 8.29 7.44
CA ILE A 364 -30.24 8.54 8.62
C ILE A 364 -30.85 9.93 8.53
N ASP A 365 -32.18 10.00 8.50
CA ASP A 365 -32.95 11.25 8.63
C ASP A 365 -33.47 11.35 10.07
N ILE A 366 -33.07 12.40 10.79
CA ILE A 366 -33.40 12.57 12.22
C ILE A 366 -34.43 13.67 12.37
N LYS A 367 -35.53 13.35 13.02
CA LYS A 367 -36.60 14.29 13.32
C LYS A 367 -36.92 14.34 14.82
N ALA A 368 -37.28 15.51 15.31
CA ALA A 368 -37.87 15.64 16.64
C ALA A 368 -39.29 15.09 16.71
N GLU A 369 -39.69 14.60 17.88
CA GLU A 369 -41.05 14.10 18.08
C GLU A 369 -42.14 15.12 17.73
N SER A 370 -41.92 16.39 18.09
CA SER A 370 -42.86 17.50 17.79
C SER A 370 -42.97 17.80 16.29
N ALA A 371 -41.96 17.44 15.50
CA ALA A 371 -41.93 17.66 14.03
C ALA A 371 -42.27 16.39 13.23
N ALA A 372 -42.53 15.27 13.91
CA ALA A 372 -42.88 14.00 13.27
C ALA A 372 -44.35 13.99 12.86
N SER A 373 -44.61 13.63 11.62
CA SER A 373 -45.97 13.37 11.10
C SER A 373 -46.36 11.89 11.31
N PRO A 374 -47.67 11.54 11.30
CA PRO A 374 -48.11 10.14 11.37
C PRO A 374 -47.45 9.23 10.31
N GLU A 375 -47.15 9.79 9.12
CA GLU A 375 -46.47 9.09 8.04
C GLU A 375 -44.97 8.76 8.35
N ASP A 376 -44.37 9.41 9.31
CA ASP A 376 -42.99 9.15 9.73
C ASP A 376 -42.88 7.91 10.63
N PHE A 377 -44.00 7.39 11.11
CA PHE A 377 -44.13 6.17 11.92
C PHE A 377 -44.54 4.93 11.11
N GLU A 378 -45.01 5.13 9.88
CA GLU A 378 -45.42 4.05 9.01
C GLU A 378 -44.33 3.60 8.06
N ILE A 379 -44.23 2.29 7.88
CA ILE A 379 -43.40 1.70 6.82
C ILE A 379 -44.14 1.99 5.50
N VAL A 380 -43.62 2.89 4.66
CA VAL A 380 -44.11 3.01 3.28
C VAL A 380 -43.68 1.72 2.55
N PRO A 381 -44.64 0.83 2.13
CA PRO A 381 -44.29 -0.30 1.30
C PRO A 381 -43.61 0.25 0.03
N LEU A 382 -42.46 -0.30 -0.34
CA LEU A 382 -41.89 -0.03 -1.66
C LEU A 382 -42.95 -0.41 -2.68
N ALA A 383 -43.45 0.57 -3.45
CA ALA A 383 -44.31 0.31 -4.58
C ALA A 383 -43.57 -0.70 -5.47
N GLU A 384 -44.15 -1.88 -5.65
CA GLU A 384 -43.73 -2.82 -6.66
C GLU A 384 -43.70 -2.03 -7.98
N LYS A 385 -42.58 -1.98 -8.64
CA LYS A 385 -42.53 -1.49 -10.01
C LYS A 385 -43.41 -2.43 -10.80
N GLU A 386 -44.56 -1.92 -11.22
CA GLU A 386 -45.38 -2.56 -12.27
C GLU A 386 -44.42 -2.84 -13.44
N GLU A 387 -44.16 -4.11 -13.68
CA GLU A 387 -43.59 -4.56 -14.94
C GLU A 387 -44.57 -4.14 -16.01
N ALA A 388 -44.15 -3.21 -16.88
CA ALA A 388 -44.90 -2.86 -18.06
C ALA A 388 -45.15 -4.15 -18.89
N PRO A 389 -46.38 -4.40 -19.35
CA PRO A 389 -46.65 -5.58 -20.14
C PRO A 389 -45.81 -5.52 -21.42
N ALA A 390 -45.11 -6.61 -21.69
CA ALA A 390 -44.45 -6.83 -22.97
C ALA A 390 -45.57 -6.90 -24.03
N ASP A 391 -45.71 -5.82 -24.79
CA ASP A 391 -46.52 -5.83 -25.98
C ASP A 391 -45.89 -6.75 -27.00
N ALA A 392 -46.72 -7.77 -27.35
CA ALA A 392 -46.52 -8.62 -28.49
C ALA A 392 -46.72 -7.80 -29.80
N GLU A 393 -45.71 -7.81 -30.68
CA GLU A 393 -45.92 -8.01 -32.13
C GLU A 393 -44.58 -8.42 -32.78
#